data_34f20a7e6e5f1a5945bd56c4807e9dd4
#
_entry.id   34f20a7e6e5f1a5945bd56c4807e9dd4
#
_cell.length_a   1.000
_cell.length_b   1.000
_cell.length_c   1.000
_cell.angle_alpha   90.00
_cell.angle_beta   90.00
_cell.angle_gamma   90.00
#
_symmetry.space_group_name_H-M   'P 1'
#
loop_
_entity.id
_entity.type
_entity.pdbx_description
1 polymer ?
#
loop_
_entity_poly.entity_id
_entity_poly.type
_entity_poly.pdbx_seq_one_letter_code
_entity_poly.pdbx_strand_id
1 'polypeptide(L)'
;MCLFGLLLVLLVAVPIAAFEFEAKSQGAQPQVIELYTSQGCSSCPPAEAWLSGLANETGLWRSLFPLAFHVSYWDYLGWKDPFADPAHGKRQYAHWNRKHSKGVYTPQIFIGGREWRGGEVPKTQAGPLWLKLEGQSLQARFEGQADTLHLAVVGMGMVSAISRGENRGKRLTQDFVVLQHWQFKGSATDTDVYFAEEFELISRPEWQQASRLALVAWVEDKSLPLQALGDWILP
;
A
#
# COMPACT_ATOMS: atom_id res chain seq x y z
N MET A 1 51.33 0.63 15.13
CA MET A 1 50.30 1.59 15.57
C MET A 1 49.31 1.74 14.43
N CYS A 2 48.22 0.99 14.47
CA CYS A 2 47.14 1.11 13.49
C CYS A 2 46.03 2.01 14.08
N LEU A 3 45.82 3.16 13.47
CA LEU A 3 44.69 4.04 13.81
C LEU A 3 43.42 3.45 13.12
N PHE A 4 42.51 2.92 13.92
CA PHE A 4 41.15 2.63 13.48
C PHE A 4 40.38 3.95 13.45
N GLY A 5 40.12 4.45 12.25
CA GLY A 5 39.21 5.58 12.04
C GLY A 5 37.75 5.14 12.27
N LEU A 6 37.14 5.63 13.33
CA LEU A 6 35.74 5.45 13.63
C LEU A 6 34.93 6.31 12.65
N LEU A 7 34.32 5.69 11.65
CA LEU A 7 33.40 6.36 10.73
C LEU A 7 32.11 6.65 11.48
N LEU A 8 31.91 7.88 11.92
CA LEU A 8 30.68 8.34 12.56
C LEU A 8 29.63 8.53 11.45
N VAL A 9 28.71 7.58 11.28
CA VAL A 9 27.54 7.73 10.42
C VAL A 9 26.58 8.71 11.13
N LEU A 10 26.59 9.96 10.68
CA LEU A 10 25.57 10.95 11.06
C LEU A 10 24.24 10.51 10.46
N LEU A 11 23.37 9.91 11.27
CA LEU A 11 21.96 9.80 10.99
C LEU A 11 21.37 11.21 10.97
N VAL A 12 21.18 11.76 9.77
CA VAL A 12 20.40 12.98 9.59
C VAL A 12 18.94 12.59 9.84
N ALA A 13 18.49 12.78 11.07
CA ALA A 13 17.06 12.78 11.38
C ALA A 13 16.47 14.00 10.67
N VAL A 14 15.79 13.78 9.52
CA VAL A 14 14.94 14.82 8.93
C VAL A 14 13.83 15.09 9.95
N PRO A 15 13.68 16.33 10.43
CA PRO A 15 12.66 16.63 11.42
C PRO A 15 11.27 16.31 10.81
N ILE A 16 10.55 15.40 11.42
CA ILE A 16 9.19 14.97 11.05
C ILE A 16 8.20 16.15 11.06
N ALA A 17 8.56 17.23 11.72
CA ALA A 17 7.78 18.48 11.82
C ALA A 17 7.54 19.22 10.48
N ALA A 18 8.13 18.76 9.37
CA ALA A 18 8.03 19.44 8.07
C ALA A 18 7.24 18.64 7.01
N PHE A 19 6.68 17.46 7.36
CA PHE A 19 5.91 16.69 6.38
C PHE A 19 4.46 17.19 6.36
N GLU A 20 4.07 17.77 5.24
CA GLU A 20 2.69 18.20 4.97
C GLU A 20 2.20 17.51 3.71
N PHE A 21 0.99 16.98 3.78
CA PHE A 21 0.32 16.40 2.64
C PHE A 21 -1.17 16.73 2.72
N GLU A 22 -1.72 17.31 1.67
CA GLU A 22 -3.14 17.57 1.57
C GLU A 22 -3.65 17.15 0.19
N ALA A 23 -4.71 16.35 0.17
CA ALA A 23 -5.32 15.86 -1.05
C ALA A 23 -6.83 15.72 -0.91
N LYS A 24 -7.51 15.83 -2.07
CA LYS A 24 -8.93 15.55 -2.21
C LYS A 24 -9.14 14.62 -3.40
N SER A 25 -10.00 13.60 -3.23
CA SER A 25 -10.33 12.71 -4.32
C SER A 25 -11.05 13.45 -5.46
N GLN A 26 -10.74 13.08 -6.69
CA GLN A 26 -11.19 13.79 -7.89
C GLN A 26 -12.45 13.17 -8.51
N GLY A 27 -13.47 12.84 -7.71
CA GLY A 27 -14.84 12.50 -8.19
C GLY A 27 -14.98 11.29 -9.12
N ALA A 28 -13.90 10.73 -9.64
CA ALA A 28 -13.92 9.51 -10.42
C ALA A 28 -14.02 8.30 -9.48
N GLN A 29 -14.59 7.23 -9.99
CA GLN A 29 -14.67 5.98 -9.24
C GLN A 29 -13.28 5.38 -9.10
N PRO A 30 -12.73 5.27 -7.87
CA PRO A 30 -11.41 4.74 -7.69
C PRO A 30 -11.39 3.23 -7.91
N GLN A 31 -10.40 2.76 -8.64
CA GLN A 31 -10.04 1.37 -8.69
C GLN A 31 -8.85 1.14 -7.75
N VAL A 32 -9.14 0.74 -6.52
CA VAL A 32 -8.11 0.24 -5.61
C VAL A 32 -7.79 -1.19 -6.07
N ILE A 33 -6.55 -1.38 -6.50
CA ILE A 33 -6.03 -2.64 -7.04
C ILE A 33 -5.07 -3.22 -6.02
N GLU A 34 -5.43 -4.33 -5.39
CA GLU A 34 -4.59 -5.02 -4.42
C GLU A 34 -4.02 -6.29 -5.04
N LEU A 35 -2.70 -6.36 -5.15
CA LEU A 35 -1.99 -7.59 -5.49
C LEU A 35 -1.40 -8.18 -4.22
N TYR A 36 -1.84 -9.37 -3.83
CA TYR A 36 -1.18 -10.17 -2.79
C TYR A 36 -0.10 -11.03 -3.43
N THR A 37 1.14 -10.81 -3.01
CA THR A 37 2.35 -11.39 -3.62
C THR A 37 3.38 -11.76 -2.57
N SER A 38 4.46 -12.42 -2.98
CA SER A 38 5.65 -12.66 -2.18
C SER A 38 6.87 -12.90 -3.07
N GLN A 39 8.02 -12.43 -2.65
CA GLN A 39 9.30 -12.76 -3.31
C GLN A 39 9.63 -14.27 -3.24
N GLY A 40 9.02 -15.01 -2.29
CA GLY A 40 9.13 -16.47 -2.19
C GLY A 40 8.31 -17.27 -3.21
N CYS A 41 7.35 -16.63 -3.88
CA CYS A 41 6.40 -17.24 -4.80
C CYS A 41 6.88 -17.16 -6.26
N SER A 42 7.15 -18.31 -6.91
CA SER A 42 7.71 -18.34 -8.28
C SER A 42 6.72 -17.94 -9.37
N SER A 43 5.42 -18.03 -9.12
CA SER A 43 4.35 -17.62 -10.03
C SER A 43 3.95 -16.15 -9.89
N CYS A 44 4.50 -15.42 -8.90
CA CYS A 44 4.15 -14.04 -8.63
C CYS A 44 4.74 -13.01 -9.61
N PRO A 45 5.99 -13.13 -10.11
CA PRO A 45 6.61 -12.09 -10.92
C PRO A 45 5.83 -11.64 -12.15
N PRO A 46 5.09 -12.49 -12.89
CA PRO A 46 4.25 -12.01 -13.99
C PRO A 46 3.12 -11.07 -13.55
N ALA A 47 2.50 -11.32 -12.38
CA ALA A 47 1.46 -10.45 -11.83
C ALA A 47 2.05 -9.11 -11.33
N GLU A 48 3.25 -9.15 -10.75
CA GLU A 48 4.01 -7.95 -10.35
C GLU A 48 4.36 -7.10 -11.58
N ALA A 49 4.84 -7.71 -12.65
CA ALA A 49 5.13 -7.01 -13.91
C ALA A 49 3.88 -6.37 -14.54
N TRP A 50 2.72 -7.06 -14.48
CA TRP A 50 1.45 -6.49 -14.89
C TRP A 50 1.08 -5.26 -14.07
N LEU A 51 1.21 -5.34 -12.73
CA LEU A 51 0.94 -4.22 -11.84
C LEU A 51 1.88 -3.05 -12.13
N SER A 52 3.20 -3.31 -12.31
CA SER A 52 4.21 -2.30 -12.67
C SER A 52 3.85 -1.54 -13.95
N GLY A 53 3.21 -2.22 -14.92
CA GLY A 53 2.73 -1.60 -16.15
C GLY A 53 1.75 -0.44 -15.92
N LEU A 54 1.06 -0.40 -14.79
CA LEU A 54 0.13 0.67 -14.43
C LEU A 54 0.83 1.98 -14.06
N ALA A 55 2.15 1.99 -13.88
CA ALA A 55 2.92 3.18 -13.50
C ALA A 55 2.84 4.31 -14.54
N ASN A 56 2.57 3.99 -15.81
CA ASN A 56 2.46 4.95 -16.90
C ASN A 56 1.02 5.30 -17.27
N GLU A 57 0.03 4.75 -16.56
CA GLU A 57 -1.37 5.04 -16.83
C GLU A 57 -1.76 6.45 -16.41
N THR A 58 -2.50 7.14 -17.24
CA THR A 58 -2.95 8.53 -16.99
C THR A 58 -3.88 8.65 -15.78
N GLY A 59 -4.48 7.54 -15.36
CA GLY A 59 -5.36 7.43 -14.18
C GLY A 59 -4.62 7.21 -12.87
N LEU A 60 -3.28 7.01 -12.88
CA LEU A 60 -2.52 6.76 -11.66
C LEU A 60 -2.68 7.88 -10.63
N TRP A 61 -2.98 7.50 -9.38
CA TRP A 61 -3.29 8.37 -8.24
C TRP A 61 -4.52 9.31 -8.44
N ARG A 62 -5.34 9.00 -9.46
CA ARG A 62 -6.61 9.70 -9.72
C ARG A 62 -7.82 8.76 -9.75
N SER A 63 -7.72 7.70 -10.53
CA SER A 63 -8.72 6.64 -10.66
C SER A 63 -8.15 5.25 -10.50
N LEU A 64 -6.81 5.11 -10.52
CA LEU A 64 -6.08 3.85 -10.33
C LEU A 64 -5.17 3.97 -9.12
N PHE A 65 -5.31 3.03 -8.18
CA PHE A 65 -4.54 2.98 -6.93
C PHE A 65 -3.97 1.58 -6.75
N PRO A 66 -2.86 1.25 -7.45
CA PRO A 66 -2.23 -0.05 -7.35
C PRO A 66 -1.43 -0.19 -6.05
N LEU A 67 -1.57 -1.36 -5.39
CA LEU A 67 -0.98 -1.68 -4.09
C LEU A 67 -0.50 -3.14 -4.11
N ALA A 68 0.80 -3.38 -3.94
CA ALA A 68 1.36 -4.71 -3.78
C ALA A 68 1.56 -5.03 -2.30
N PHE A 69 0.74 -5.90 -1.76
CA PHE A 69 0.80 -6.40 -0.40
C PHE A 69 1.63 -7.68 -0.36
N HIS A 70 2.86 -7.59 0.17
CA HIS A 70 3.72 -8.75 0.35
C HIS A 70 3.31 -9.56 1.57
N VAL A 71 3.05 -10.86 1.38
CA VAL A 71 2.60 -11.77 2.44
C VAL A 71 3.73 -12.64 2.96
N SER A 72 3.73 -12.92 4.27
CA SER A 72 4.80 -13.63 4.96
C SER A 72 4.67 -15.15 4.97
N TYR A 73 3.55 -15.71 4.50
CA TYR A 73 3.33 -17.17 4.57
C TYR A 73 4.16 -17.98 3.56
N TRP A 74 5.03 -17.36 2.76
CA TRP A 74 6.05 -17.99 1.93
C TRP A 74 7.45 -18.04 2.57
N ASP A 75 7.67 -17.31 3.67
CA ASP A 75 8.99 -17.15 4.31
C ASP A 75 9.59 -18.47 4.80
N TYR A 76 8.74 -19.49 5.03
CA TYR A 76 9.17 -20.84 5.44
C TYR A 76 10.05 -21.55 4.39
N LEU A 77 10.06 -21.09 3.13
CA LEU A 77 10.95 -21.60 2.08
C LEU A 77 12.40 -21.08 2.21
N GLY A 78 12.70 -20.35 3.28
CA GLY A 78 14.03 -19.92 3.65
C GLY A 78 14.46 -18.56 3.10
N TRP A 79 13.60 -17.86 2.36
CA TRP A 79 13.74 -16.45 2.00
C TRP A 79 12.72 -15.64 2.79
N LYS A 80 13.21 -14.77 3.66
CA LYS A 80 12.34 -13.81 4.35
C LYS A 80 12.16 -12.60 3.46
N ASP A 81 10.94 -12.39 2.97
CA ASP A 81 10.60 -11.25 2.14
C ASP A 81 10.67 -9.94 2.97
N PRO A 82 11.58 -9.00 2.63
CA PRO A 82 11.78 -7.79 3.44
C PRO A 82 10.56 -6.85 3.44
N PHE A 83 9.64 -7.01 2.49
CA PHE A 83 8.43 -6.18 2.36
C PHE A 83 7.19 -6.87 2.94
N ALA A 84 7.32 -8.13 3.37
CA ALA A 84 6.20 -8.87 3.93
C ALA A 84 5.84 -8.38 5.34
N ASP A 85 4.53 -8.21 5.55
CA ASP A 85 3.96 -7.94 6.86
C ASP A 85 2.85 -8.95 7.16
N PRO A 86 2.81 -9.55 8.37
CA PRO A 86 1.70 -10.43 8.78
C PRO A 86 0.31 -9.77 8.67
N ALA A 87 0.23 -8.44 8.78
CA ALA A 87 -1.01 -7.70 8.60
C ALA A 87 -1.55 -7.80 7.16
N HIS A 88 -0.68 -7.93 6.16
CA HIS A 88 -1.07 -8.09 4.75
C HIS A 88 -1.82 -9.43 4.55
N GLY A 89 -1.29 -10.51 5.12
CA GLY A 89 -1.98 -11.81 5.12
C GLY A 89 -3.33 -11.75 5.84
N LYS A 90 -3.40 -11.07 7.01
CA LYS A 90 -4.67 -10.89 7.74
C LYS A 90 -5.71 -10.13 6.91
N ARG A 91 -5.28 -9.09 6.15
CA ARG A 91 -6.15 -8.35 5.23
C ARG A 91 -6.67 -9.27 4.12
N GLN A 92 -5.82 -10.08 3.50
CA GLN A 92 -6.21 -11.07 2.49
C GLN A 92 -7.24 -12.07 3.04
N TYR A 93 -7.01 -12.60 4.25
CA TYR A 93 -7.97 -13.48 4.94
C TYR A 93 -9.29 -12.77 5.25
N ALA A 94 -9.29 -11.46 5.54
CA ALA A 94 -10.51 -10.70 5.77
C ALA A 94 -11.39 -10.64 4.50
N HIS A 95 -10.81 -10.49 3.32
CA HIS A 95 -11.54 -10.60 2.05
C HIS A 95 -12.17 -11.98 1.87
N TRP A 96 -11.42 -13.06 2.13
CA TRP A 96 -11.95 -14.42 2.03
C TRP A 96 -13.09 -14.67 3.03
N ASN A 97 -12.92 -14.29 4.29
CA ASN A 97 -13.95 -14.43 5.31
C ASN A 97 -15.24 -13.69 4.97
N ARG A 98 -15.14 -12.58 4.22
CA ARG A 98 -16.29 -11.80 3.71
C ARG A 98 -16.83 -12.33 2.37
N LYS A 99 -16.31 -13.44 1.87
CA LYS A 99 -16.69 -14.07 0.60
C LYS A 99 -16.41 -13.18 -0.63
N HIS A 100 -15.42 -12.30 -0.53
CA HIS A 100 -14.93 -11.49 -1.64
C HIS A 100 -13.98 -12.26 -2.54
N SER A 101 -13.51 -13.43 -2.10
CA SER A 101 -12.70 -14.39 -2.87
C SER A 101 -13.10 -15.83 -2.55
N LYS A 102 -12.63 -16.77 -3.39
CA LYS A 102 -12.86 -18.22 -3.21
C LYS A 102 -11.82 -18.91 -2.33
N GLY A 103 -10.75 -18.22 -1.96
CA GLY A 103 -9.64 -18.74 -1.17
C GLY A 103 -8.57 -17.69 -0.94
N VAL A 104 -7.45 -18.11 -0.36
CA VAL A 104 -6.25 -17.31 -0.08
C VAL A 104 -5.06 -17.97 -0.79
N TYR A 105 -4.41 -17.28 -1.70
CA TYR A 105 -3.26 -17.77 -2.49
C TYR A 105 -2.46 -16.58 -3.06
N THR A 106 -1.31 -16.85 -3.67
CA THR A 106 -0.55 -15.87 -4.44
C THR A 106 -0.17 -16.41 -5.83
N PRO A 107 -0.08 -15.54 -6.85
CA PRO A 107 -0.52 -14.15 -6.82
C PRO A 107 -2.04 -14.07 -6.81
N GLN A 108 -2.62 -13.16 -6.01
CA GLN A 108 -4.05 -12.95 -5.97
C GLN A 108 -4.35 -11.46 -6.15
N ILE A 109 -5.26 -11.11 -7.06
CA ILE A 109 -5.62 -9.74 -7.40
C ILE A 109 -7.04 -9.46 -6.94
N PHE A 110 -7.22 -8.31 -6.27
CA PHE A 110 -8.51 -7.73 -5.97
C PHE A 110 -8.63 -6.38 -6.65
N ILE A 111 -9.79 -6.07 -7.20
CA ILE A 111 -10.13 -4.75 -7.71
C ILE A 111 -11.46 -4.32 -7.07
N GLY A 112 -11.47 -3.15 -6.43
CA GLY A 112 -12.64 -2.68 -5.69
C GLY A 112 -13.05 -3.64 -4.56
N GLY A 113 -12.06 -4.30 -3.91
CA GLY A 113 -12.25 -5.21 -2.80
C GLY A 113 -12.78 -6.60 -3.17
N ARG A 114 -12.91 -6.95 -4.45
CA ARG A 114 -13.35 -8.27 -4.92
C ARG A 114 -12.28 -8.94 -5.76
N GLU A 115 -12.12 -10.26 -5.58
CA GLU A 115 -11.18 -11.04 -6.37
C GLU A 115 -11.43 -10.86 -7.87
N TRP A 116 -10.39 -10.44 -8.59
CA TRP A 116 -10.43 -10.21 -10.01
C TRP A 116 -9.64 -11.29 -10.76
N ARG A 117 -10.28 -11.89 -11.75
CA ARG A 117 -9.70 -12.92 -12.64
C ARG A 117 -9.89 -12.56 -14.11
N GLY A 118 -10.05 -11.28 -14.41
CA GLY A 118 -10.41 -10.74 -15.72
C GLY A 118 -11.88 -10.28 -15.77
N GLY A 119 -12.19 -9.45 -16.77
CA GLY A 119 -13.52 -8.88 -16.98
C GLY A 119 -13.69 -7.48 -16.42
N GLU A 120 -14.91 -6.97 -16.52
CA GLU A 120 -15.27 -5.63 -16.08
C GLU A 120 -15.21 -5.49 -14.56
N VAL A 121 -14.73 -4.35 -14.10
CA VAL A 121 -14.71 -3.98 -12.69
C VAL A 121 -15.99 -3.22 -12.37
N PRO A 122 -16.73 -3.61 -11.31
CA PRO A 122 -17.92 -2.86 -10.89
C PRO A 122 -17.55 -1.42 -10.57
N LYS A 123 -18.33 -0.50 -11.12
CA LYS A 123 -18.18 0.93 -10.85
C LYS A 123 -19.05 1.29 -9.65
N THR A 124 -18.45 1.83 -8.60
CA THR A 124 -19.15 2.38 -7.43
C THR A 124 -19.03 3.89 -7.45
N GLN A 125 -20.14 4.58 -7.23
CA GLN A 125 -20.12 6.03 -7.08
C GLN A 125 -20.11 6.35 -5.58
N ALA A 126 -19.15 7.14 -5.14
CA ALA A 126 -19.03 7.56 -3.74
C ALA A 126 -18.74 9.05 -3.63
N GLY A 127 -19.04 9.62 -2.48
CA GLY A 127 -18.72 11.01 -2.16
C GLY A 127 -17.21 11.26 -2.12
N PRO A 128 -16.80 12.54 -2.06
CA PRO A 128 -15.40 12.89 -1.99
C PRO A 128 -14.77 12.50 -0.64
N LEU A 129 -13.51 12.10 -0.72
CA LEU A 129 -12.60 11.94 0.40
C LEU A 129 -11.61 13.10 0.41
N TRP A 130 -11.45 13.73 1.55
CA TRP A 130 -10.41 14.71 1.83
C TRP A 130 -9.47 14.18 2.91
N LEU A 131 -8.17 14.43 2.78
CA LEU A 131 -7.14 14.05 3.75
C LEU A 131 -6.15 15.21 3.92
N LYS A 132 -5.80 15.50 5.16
CA LYS A 132 -4.68 16.36 5.55
C LYS A 132 -3.79 15.63 6.54
N LEU A 133 -2.49 15.62 6.27
CA LEU A 133 -1.44 15.22 7.21
C LEU A 133 -0.58 16.43 7.52
N GLU A 134 -0.32 16.67 8.79
CA GLU A 134 0.51 17.78 9.27
C GLU A 134 1.36 17.27 10.45
N GLY A 135 2.63 17.03 10.20
CA GLY A 135 3.49 16.38 11.18
C GLY A 135 3.01 14.98 11.51
N GLN A 136 2.53 14.80 12.77
CA GLN A 136 1.98 13.53 13.27
C GLN A 136 0.44 13.53 13.32
N SER A 137 -0.22 14.58 12.85
CA SER A 137 -1.67 14.70 12.86
C SER A 137 -2.26 14.26 11.53
N LEU A 138 -3.22 13.35 11.57
CA LEU A 138 -4.05 12.95 10.46
C LEU A 138 -5.46 13.50 10.66
N GLN A 139 -5.98 14.17 9.65
CA GLN A 139 -7.39 14.55 9.57
C GLN A 139 -7.93 14.11 8.22
N ALA A 140 -9.09 13.44 8.22
CA ALA A 140 -9.77 13.10 6.98
C ALA A 140 -11.29 13.21 7.14
N ARG A 141 -11.97 13.50 6.03
CA ARG A 141 -13.42 13.53 5.93
C ARG A 141 -13.87 12.81 4.67
N PHE A 142 -14.83 11.94 4.82
CA PHE A 142 -15.49 11.26 3.70
C PHE A 142 -16.98 11.62 3.69
N GLU A 143 -17.48 12.11 2.57
CA GLU A 143 -18.92 12.37 2.36
C GLU A 143 -19.61 11.04 2.01
N GLY A 144 -20.16 10.37 3.01
CA GLY A 144 -20.76 9.06 2.96
C GLY A 144 -20.51 8.25 4.22
N GLN A 145 -20.89 6.98 4.20
CA GLN A 145 -20.66 6.05 5.31
C GLN A 145 -19.50 5.11 4.97
N ALA A 146 -18.56 5.01 5.90
CA ALA A 146 -17.42 4.10 5.82
C ALA A 146 -17.06 3.59 7.21
N ASP A 147 -16.49 2.40 7.30
CA ASP A 147 -16.07 1.84 8.59
C ASP A 147 -14.59 2.07 8.90
N THR A 148 -13.77 2.25 7.89
CA THR A 148 -12.30 2.33 8.05
C THR A 148 -11.68 3.25 7.01
N LEU A 149 -10.75 4.10 7.47
CA LEU A 149 -9.78 4.78 6.62
C LEU A 149 -8.48 3.98 6.63
N HIS A 150 -7.92 3.76 5.47
CA HIS A 150 -6.60 3.20 5.27
C HIS A 150 -5.64 4.27 4.78
N LEU A 151 -4.39 4.16 5.21
CA LEU A 151 -3.28 4.98 4.74
C LEU A 151 -2.11 4.05 4.44
N ALA A 152 -1.44 4.23 3.31
CA ALA A 152 -0.28 3.44 2.94
C ALA A 152 0.83 4.31 2.36
N VAL A 153 2.08 3.98 2.71
CA VAL A 153 3.27 4.44 1.99
C VAL A 153 3.65 3.36 0.99
N VAL A 154 3.80 3.77 -0.25
CA VAL A 154 3.99 2.89 -1.41
C VAL A 154 5.31 3.21 -2.09
N GLY A 155 6.18 2.20 -2.22
CA GLY A 155 7.50 2.30 -2.86
C GLY A 155 7.51 1.80 -4.29
N MET A 156 8.27 2.49 -5.15
CA MET A 156 8.53 2.11 -6.54
C MET A 156 9.98 1.71 -6.73
N GLY A 157 10.25 0.85 -7.74
CA GLY A 157 11.60 0.46 -8.11
C GLY A 157 12.34 -0.32 -7.03
N MET A 158 11.61 -1.04 -6.18
CA MET A 158 12.19 -1.83 -5.08
C MET A 158 12.95 -3.03 -5.64
N VAL A 159 14.23 -3.16 -5.30
CA VAL A 159 15.10 -4.19 -5.87
C VAL A 159 15.60 -5.16 -4.80
N SER A 160 15.41 -6.46 -5.04
CA SER A 160 15.92 -7.53 -4.17
C SER A 160 16.68 -8.60 -4.95
N ALA A 161 17.83 -9.02 -4.42
CA ALA A 161 18.58 -10.18 -4.92
C ALA A 161 18.21 -11.41 -4.06
N ILE A 162 17.46 -12.31 -4.65
CA ILE A 162 16.85 -13.45 -3.93
C ILE A 162 17.88 -14.55 -3.73
N SER A 163 18.23 -14.87 -2.49
CA SER A 163 19.28 -15.87 -2.18
C SER A 163 18.72 -17.27 -1.88
N ARG A 164 17.42 -17.42 -1.59
CA ARG A 164 16.77 -18.69 -1.23
C ARG A 164 15.33 -18.74 -1.74
N GLY A 165 14.63 -19.87 -1.51
CA GLY A 165 13.25 -20.09 -1.95
C GLY A 165 13.13 -20.34 -3.45
N GLU A 166 11.90 -20.31 -3.98
CA GLU A 166 11.61 -20.67 -5.38
C GLU A 166 12.18 -19.68 -6.40
N ASN A 167 12.42 -18.42 -6.01
CA ASN A 167 13.02 -17.40 -6.87
C ASN A 167 14.53 -17.24 -6.66
N ARG A 168 15.19 -18.20 -6.00
CA ARG A 168 16.65 -18.16 -5.76
C ARG A 168 17.44 -17.81 -7.02
N GLY A 169 18.39 -16.89 -6.88
CA GLY A 169 19.27 -16.43 -7.94
C GLY A 169 18.67 -15.34 -8.83
N LYS A 170 17.40 -15.01 -8.68
CA LYS A 170 16.78 -13.91 -9.41
C LYS A 170 17.04 -12.56 -8.73
N ARG A 171 17.06 -11.51 -9.55
CA ARG A 171 16.97 -10.11 -9.12
C ARG A 171 15.57 -9.62 -9.50
N LEU A 172 14.76 -9.31 -8.50
CA LEU A 172 13.39 -8.82 -8.70
C LEU A 172 13.38 -7.30 -8.56
N THR A 173 12.66 -6.63 -9.45
CA THR A 173 12.31 -5.21 -9.36
C THR A 173 10.80 -5.13 -9.23
N GLN A 174 10.33 -4.44 -8.20
CA GLN A 174 8.92 -4.43 -7.83
C GLN A 174 8.45 -3.00 -7.62
N ASP A 175 7.24 -2.71 -8.06
CA ASP A 175 6.59 -1.42 -7.96
C ASP A 175 5.32 -1.51 -7.13
N PHE A 176 4.87 -0.36 -6.65
CA PHE A 176 3.66 -0.24 -5.83
C PHE A 176 3.71 -1.06 -4.53
N VAL A 177 4.92 -1.32 -4.02
CA VAL A 177 5.14 -2.10 -2.79
C VAL A 177 4.61 -1.32 -1.60
N VAL A 178 3.66 -1.90 -0.87
CA VAL A 178 3.15 -1.33 0.39
C VAL A 178 4.23 -1.51 1.46
N LEU A 179 4.91 -0.41 1.80
CA LEU A 179 6.01 -0.38 2.77
C LEU A 179 5.52 -0.18 4.20
N GLN A 180 4.42 0.58 4.36
CA GLN A 180 3.69 0.75 5.62
C GLN A 180 2.21 0.87 5.34
N HIS A 181 1.39 0.40 6.28
CA HIS A 181 -0.05 0.44 6.17
C HIS A 181 -0.69 0.65 7.55
N TRP A 182 -1.58 1.64 7.64
CA TRP A 182 -2.36 1.96 8.84
C TRP A 182 -3.84 1.86 8.55
N GLN A 183 -4.60 1.65 9.62
CA GLN A 183 -6.05 1.58 9.60
C GLN A 183 -6.59 2.41 10.76
N PHE A 184 -7.54 3.29 10.46
CA PHE A 184 -8.15 4.18 11.43
C PHE A 184 -9.66 4.00 11.42
N LYS A 185 -10.27 4.07 12.61
CA LYS A 185 -11.72 4.06 12.77
C LYS A 185 -12.23 5.49 12.81
N GLY A 186 -13.32 5.74 12.07
CA GLY A 186 -13.92 7.07 12.02
C GLY A 186 -15.06 7.26 13.00
N SER A 187 -15.38 8.53 13.20
CA SER A 187 -16.59 8.97 13.89
C SER A 187 -17.63 9.36 12.85
N ALA A 188 -18.72 8.61 12.78
CA ALA A 188 -19.79 8.83 11.81
C ALA A 188 -20.80 9.88 12.29
N THR A 189 -21.29 10.69 11.34
CA THR A 189 -22.50 11.50 11.46
C THR A 189 -23.56 10.93 10.53
N ASP A 190 -24.69 11.62 10.37
CA ASP A 190 -25.74 11.18 9.45
C ASP A 190 -25.29 11.18 7.97
N THR A 191 -24.37 12.06 7.60
CA THR A 191 -23.94 12.27 6.20
C THR A 191 -22.46 11.98 5.94
N ASP A 192 -21.61 12.07 6.96
CA ASP A 192 -20.15 12.06 6.82
C ASP A 192 -19.49 11.16 7.85
N VAL A 193 -18.27 10.75 7.55
CA VAL A 193 -17.35 10.13 8.52
C VAL A 193 -16.09 10.97 8.62
N TYR A 194 -15.67 11.23 9.85
CA TYR A 194 -14.47 11.98 10.20
C TYR A 194 -13.45 11.06 10.85
N PHE A 195 -12.20 11.27 10.48
CA PHE A 195 -11.05 10.60 11.06
C PHE A 195 -10.10 11.67 11.57
N ALA A 196 -9.74 11.59 12.85
CA ALA A 196 -8.77 12.49 13.46
C ALA A 196 -7.91 11.67 14.41
N GLU A 197 -6.65 11.46 14.04
CA GLU A 197 -5.74 10.57 14.74
C GLU A 197 -4.35 11.18 14.82
N GLU A 198 -3.66 10.88 15.91
CA GLU A 198 -2.20 11.05 15.97
C GLU A 198 -1.55 9.74 15.55
N PHE A 199 -0.61 9.79 14.61
CA PHE A 199 0.11 8.63 14.15
C PHE A 199 1.56 9.00 13.85
N GLU A 200 2.45 8.03 13.94
CA GLU A 200 3.85 8.24 13.65
C GLU A 200 4.20 7.72 12.24
N LEU A 201 4.56 8.65 11.37
CA LEU A 201 5.13 8.32 10.06
C LEU A 201 6.62 8.05 10.24
N ILE A 202 6.97 6.81 10.59
CA ILE A 202 8.35 6.40 10.81
C ILE A 202 8.97 6.05 9.48
N SER A 203 9.97 6.84 9.05
CA SER A 203 10.80 6.47 7.90
C SER A 203 11.57 5.18 8.21
N ARG A 204 11.45 4.20 7.33
CA ARG A 204 12.16 2.92 7.43
C ARG A 204 13.31 2.86 6.43
N PRO A 205 14.36 2.05 6.68
CA PRO A 205 15.47 1.89 5.74
C PRO A 205 15.04 1.48 4.34
N GLU A 206 13.94 0.74 4.20
CA GLU A 206 13.38 0.31 2.93
C GLU A 206 12.90 1.48 2.07
N TRP A 207 12.48 2.60 2.69
CA TRP A 207 12.05 3.80 1.95
C TRP A 207 13.20 4.40 1.13
N GLN A 208 14.44 4.29 1.63
CA GLN A 208 15.63 4.80 0.94
C GLN A 208 15.99 3.98 -0.31
N GLN A 209 15.45 2.78 -0.44
CA GLN A 209 15.64 1.92 -1.61
C GLN A 209 14.65 2.25 -2.73
N ALA A 210 13.56 2.94 -2.41
CA ALA A 210 12.55 3.30 -3.39
C ALA A 210 13.08 4.38 -4.34
N SER A 211 12.85 4.20 -5.64
CA SER A 211 13.11 5.24 -6.63
C SER A 211 12.13 6.42 -6.52
N ARG A 212 10.90 6.13 -6.05
CA ARG A 212 9.85 7.12 -5.73
C ARG A 212 8.97 6.58 -4.60
N LEU A 213 8.39 7.48 -3.82
CA LEU A 213 7.41 7.15 -2.80
C LEU A 213 6.08 7.86 -3.08
N ALA A 214 4.99 7.16 -2.84
CA ALA A 214 3.65 7.73 -2.85
C ALA A 214 2.95 7.53 -1.52
N LEU A 215 2.04 8.42 -1.19
CA LEU A 215 1.06 8.26 -0.13
C LEU A 215 -0.29 7.98 -0.76
N VAL A 216 -0.96 6.93 -0.29
CA VAL A 216 -2.27 6.51 -0.77
C VAL A 216 -3.20 6.34 0.41
N ALA A 217 -4.38 6.93 0.33
CA ALA A 217 -5.44 6.72 1.31
C ALA A 217 -6.73 6.27 0.65
N TRP A 218 -7.47 5.40 1.33
CA TRP A 218 -8.80 4.98 0.87
C TRP A 218 -9.71 4.69 2.05
N VAL A 219 -11.00 4.85 1.83
CA VAL A 219 -12.04 4.47 2.79
C VAL A 219 -12.77 3.22 2.33
N GLU A 220 -13.15 2.38 3.28
CA GLU A 220 -13.84 1.11 3.04
C GLU A 220 -15.10 0.98 3.90
N ASP A 221 -16.09 0.25 3.36
CA ASP A 221 -17.10 -0.45 4.13
C ASP A 221 -16.95 -1.96 3.90
N LYS A 222 -16.75 -2.71 4.98
CA LYS A 222 -16.61 -4.18 4.97
C LYS A 222 -15.58 -4.70 3.94
N SER A 223 -14.42 -4.05 3.87
CA SER A 223 -13.33 -4.34 2.92
C SER A 223 -13.69 -4.10 1.45
N LEU A 224 -14.70 -3.27 1.18
CA LEU A 224 -15.00 -2.77 -0.16
C LEU A 224 -14.57 -1.30 -0.24
N PRO A 225 -13.52 -0.96 -0.99
CA PRO A 225 -13.11 0.42 -1.18
C PRO A 225 -14.23 1.25 -1.82
N LEU A 226 -14.50 2.41 -1.21
CA LEU A 226 -15.53 3.35 -1.66
C LEU A 226 -14.91 4.54 -2.39
N GLN A 227 -13.86 5.12 -1.81
CA GLN A 227 -13.16 6.26 -2.37
C GLN A 227 -11.67 6.18 -2.04
N ALA A 228 -10.83 6.74 -2.90
CA ALA A 228 -9.38 6.79 -2.70
C ALA A 228 -8.80 8.11 -3.21
N LEU A 229 -7.65 8.45 -2.67
CA LEU A 229 -6.78 9.54 -3.12
C LEU A 229 -5.32 9.13 -2.96
N GLY A 230 -4.44 9.77 -3.66
CA GLY A 230 -3.00 9.53 -3.52
C GLY A 230 -2.21 10.54 -4.33
N ASP A 231 -0.93 10.67 -3.99
CA ASP A 231 0.04 11.43 -4.76
C ASP A 231 1.47 11.01 -4.39
N TRP A 232 2.42 11.45 -5.19
CA TRP A 232 3.83 11.29 -4.91
C TRP A 232 4.25 12.18 -3.75
N ILE A 233 5.02 11.63 -2.79
CA ILE A 233 5.53 12.37 -1.62
C ILE A 233 7.03 12.64 -1.71
N LEU A 234 7.74 11.87 -2.53
CA LEU A 234 9.13 12.09 -2.87
C LEU A 234 9.33 11.79 -4.36
N PRO A 235 10.12 12.62 -5.07
CA PRO A 235 10.44 12.44 -6.49
C PRO A 235 11.27 11.20 -6.74
#